data_b1aa9d387b354998e509c4ef19671004
#
_entry.id   b1aa9d387b354998e509c4ef19671004
#
_cell.length_a   1.000
_cell.length_b   1.000
_cell.length_c   1.000
_cell.angle_alpha   90.00
_cell.angle_beta   90.00
_cell.angle_gamma   90.00
#
_symmetry.space_group_name_H-M   'P 1'
#
loop_
_entity.id
_entity.type
_entity.pdbx_description
1 polymer ?
#
loop_
_entity_poly.entity_id
_entity_poly.type
_entity_poly.pdbx_seq_one_letter_code
_entity_poly.pdbx_strand_id
1 'polypeptide(L)'
;APRELERLKRLQLAGIQQEESSPTDMALRVLPRLLYGEGHAYSLPMTGSGTEEAVAALDRNDLVAYHDAWFKPNNATMIVVGDTTLAEIQPKLEQLFARWRPGDVPLKTLPDVAPANEPRVYLLDRPGSEQSVIIAGHLIGKREQAADIAVDAMNDILGGAFTSRVNMNLREDKGWSYGADTTVVQTQAQRPFLAIAPVQANQTAASMQEIKREIEALIGARGATEAEVATSKRRSTLTLPGRWETARAVARDIAELVRFGLPDDYWSNYAELVGALDAADVNAAATRLLHPDRMTWVVVGDRSVIEDDVRALGFGTVHLVDTDGNPLGSP
;
A
#
# COMPACT_ATOMS: atom_id res chain seq x y z
N ALA A 1 21.41 -3.18 25.45
CA ALA A 1 21.30 -3.28 26.91
C ALA A 1 19.81 -3.49 27.29
N PRO A 2 19.45 -4.22 28.35
CA PRO A 2 18.03 -4.46 28.73
C PRO A 2 17.22 -3.16 28.87
N ARG A 3 17.80 -2.14 29.49
CA ARG A 3 17.15 -0.81 29.64
C ARG A 3 16.78 -0.16 28.29
N GLU A 4 17.58 -0.38 27.26
CA GLU A 4 17.32 0.20 25.94
C GLU A 4 16.18 -0.55 25.24
N LEU A 5 16.11 -1.86 25.35
CA LEU A 5 14.99 -2.64 24.83
C LEU A 5 13.67 -2.17 25.47
N GLU A 6 13.63 -2.05 26.79
CA GLU A 6 12.45 -1.57 27.50
C GLU A 6 12.05 -0.13 27.11
N ARG A 7 13.04 0.73 26.86
CA ARG A 7 12.76 2.07 26.35
C ARG A 7 12.14 2.03 24.95
N LEU A 8 12.70 1.22 24.05
CA LEU A 8 12.20 1.07 22.66
C LEU A 8 10.80 0.43 22.63
N LYS A 9 10.55 -0.59 23.47
CA LYS A 9 9.21 -1.19 23.61
C LYS A 9 8.17 -0.14 24.01
N ARG A 10 8.45 0.69 25.04
CA ARG A 10 7.53 1.75 25.45
C ARG A 10 7.27 2.78 24.33
N LEU A 11 8.30 3.16 23.55
CA LEU A 11 8.11 4.05 22.41
C LEU A 11 7.27 3.41 21.31
N GLN A 12 7.49 2.12 21.03
CA GLN A 12 6.73 1.39 20.03
C GLN A 12 5.26 1.25 20.44
N LEU A 13 4.99 0.88 21.71
CA LEU A 13 3.63 0.80 22.23
C LEU A 13 2.91 2.16 22.22
N ALA A 14 3.62 3.25 22.59
CA ALA A 14 3.05 4.58 22.47
C ALA A 14 2.75 4.97 21.01
N GLY A 15 3.58 4.53 20.06
CA GLY A 15 3.33 4.68 18.63
C GLY A 15 2.07 3.94 18.18
N ILE A 16 1.89 2.68 18.62
CA ILE A 16 0.68 1.89 18.34
C ILE A 16 -0.57 2.60 18.88
N GLN A 17 -0.55 3.08 20.12
CA GLN A 17 -1.66 3.83 20.69
C GLN A 17 -1.98 5.11 19.92
N GLN A 18 -0.95 5.77 19.37
CA GLN A 18 -1.17 6.92 18.49
C GLN A 18 -1.85 6.51 17.18
N GLU A 19 -1.45 5.39 16.57
CA GLU A 19 -2.10 4.83 15.37
C GLU A 19 -3.57 4.50 15.64
N GLU A 20 -3.89 3.91 16.78
CA GLU A 20 -5.27 3.59 17.20
C GLU A 20 -6.13 4.83 17.45
N SER A 21 -5.53 6.00 17.56
CA SER A 21 -6.23 7.28 17.64
C SER A 21 -6.40 8.00 16.30
N SER A 22 -5.72 7.55 15.24
CA SER A 22 -5.75 8.10 13.89
C SER A 22 -6.67 7.28 12.99
N PRO A 23 -7.76 7.84 12.41
CA PRO A 23 -8.69 7.07 11.60
C PRO A 23 -8.05 6.34 10.41
N THR A 24 -7.09 6.97 9.74
CA THR A 24 -6.38 6.35 8.61
C THR A 24 -5.52 5.19 9.09
N ASP A 25 -4.78 5.38 10.19
CA ASP A 25 -3.91 4.32 10.72
C ASP A 25 -4.73 3.17 11.30
N MET A 26 -5.87 3.44 11.96
CA MET A 26 -6.82 2.41 12.39
C MET A 26 -7.22 1.50 11.21
N ALA A 27 -7.60 2.09 10.09
CA ALA A 27 -7.97 1.33 8.90
C ALA A 27 -6.77 0.55 8.32
N LEU A 28 -5.57 1.15 8.26
CA LEU A 28 -4.34 0.51 7.76
C LEU A 28 -3.80 -0.58 8.69
N ARG A 29 -4.16 -0.58 9.97
CA ARG A 29 -3.87 -1.67 10.90
C ARG A 29 -4.72 -2.91 10.62
N VAL A 30 -5.99 -2.71 10.34
CA VAL A 30 -6.99 -3.79 10.18
C VAL A 30 -6.99 -4.39 8.78
N LEU A 31 -6.88 -3.56 7.75
CA LEU A 31 -7.07 -3.95 6.35
C LEU A 31 -6.19 -5.11 5.87
N PRO A 32 -4.88 -5.18 6.18
CA PRO A 32 -4.03 -6.27 5.69
C PRO A 32 -4.49 -7.65 6.12
N ARG A 33 -4.91 -7.79 7.39
CA ARG A 33 -5.45 -9.06 7.91
C ARG A 33 -6.72 -9.49 7.16
N LEU A 34 -7.56 -8.52 6.77
CA LEU A 34 -8.79 -8.75 6.03
C LEU A 34 -8.53 -9.13 4.56
N LEU A 35 -7.44 -8.62 3.97
CA LEU A 35 -7.07 -8.90 2.58
C LEU A 35 -6.29 -10.21 2.45
N TYR A 36 -5.27 -10.42 3.28
CA TYR A 36 -4.35 -11.55 3.17
C TYR A 36 -4.75 -12.77 4.02
N GLY A 37 -5.62 -12.56 5.00
CA GLY A 37 -5.96 -13.59 6.00
C GLY A 37 -4.94 -13.70 7.12
N GLU A 38 -5.39 -14.27 8.23
CA GLU A 38 -4.57 -14.47 9.42
C GLU A 38 -3.40 -15.43 9.14
N GLY A 39 -2.23 -15.14 9.71
CA GLY A 39 -1.02 -15.95 9.55
C GLY A 39 -0.24 -15.72 8.26
N HIS A 40 -0.75 -14.93 7.31
CA HIS A 40 0.02 -14.54 6.13
C HIS A 40 1.09 -13.50 6.50
N ALA A 41 2.27 -13.55 5.87
CA ALA A 41 3.37 -12.62 6.18
C ALA A 41 3.02 -11.12 5.98
N TYR A 42 2.05 -10.82 5.11
CA TYR A 42 1.55 -9.47 4.88
C TYR A 42 0.23 -9.16 5.62
N SER A 43 -0.20 -9.98 6.57
CA SER A 43 -1.40 -9.72 7.37
C SER A 43 -1.19 -8.75 8.54
N LEU A 44 0.05 -8.38 8.81
CA LEU A 44 0.40 -7.43 9.87
C LEU A 44 0.04 -5.99 9.48
N PRO A 45 -0.13 -5.08 10.45
CA PRO A 45 -0.44 -3.68 10.19
C PRO A 45 0.47 -3.04 9.13
N MET A 46 -0.10 -2.34 8.15
CA MET A 46 0.66 -1.65 7.09
C MET A 46 1.50 -0.50 7.63
N THR A 47 1.21 -0.01 8.81
CA THR A 47 2.02 0.96 9.57
C THR A 47 3.41 0.40 9.92
N GLY A 48 3.57 -0.93 9.94
CA GLY A 48 4.82 -1.60 10.29
C GLY A 48 5.09 -1.65 11.79
N SER A 49 4.16 -1.19 12.62
CA SER A 49 4.31 -1.11 14.07
C SER A 49 4.17 -2.46 14.79
N GLY A 50 3.50 -3.43 14.16
CA GLY A 50 3.13 -4.70 14.78
C GLY A 50 1.89 -4.57 15.68
N THR A 51 1.73 -5.53 16.58
CA THR A 51 0.63 -5.55 17.57
C THR A 51 1.15 -5.24 18.96
N GLU A 52 0.30 -4.68 19.85
CA GLU A 52 0.68 -4.41 21.24
C GLU A 52 1.15 -5.69 21.96
N GLU A 53 0.41 -6.80 21.77
CA GLU A 53 0.77 -8.09 22.36
C GLU A 53 2.15 -8.57 21.94
N ALA A 54 2.44 -8.56 20.62
CA ALA A 54 3.72 -8.99 20.09
C ALA A 54 4.87 -8.12 20.61
N VAL A 55 4.70 -6.79 20.59
CA VAL A 55 5.73 -5.85 21.09
C VAL A 55 5.95 -6.02 22.59
N ALA A 56 4.88 -6.18 23.38
CA ALA A 56 4.99 -6.40 24.81
C ALA A 56 5.71 -7.72 25.16
N ALA A 57 5.50 -8.77 24.37
CA ALA A 57 6.12 -10.08 24.58
C ALA A 57 7.61 -10.13 24.19
N LEU A 58 8.08 -9.26 23.28
CA LEU A 58 9.47 -9.30 22.80
C LEU A 58 10.50 -9.25 23.92
N ASP A 59 11.47 -10.15 23.84
CA ASP A 59 12.64 -10.16 24.71
C ASP A 59 13.95 -9.99 23.90
N ARG A 60 15.09 -10.01 24.61
CA ARG A 60 16.40 -9.89 23.95
C ARG A 60 16.73 -11.11 23.10
N ASN A 61 16.25 -12.28 23.44
CA ASN A 61 16.57 -13.51 22.72
C ASN A 61 15.86 -13.52 21.37
N ASP A 62 14.64 -12.98 21.29
CA ASP A 62 13.93 -12.80 20.03
C ASP A 62 14.71 -11.93 19.06
N LEU A 63 15.26 -10.80 19.53
CA LEU A 63 16.08 -9.92 18.72
C LEU A 63 17.39 -10.58 18.28
N VAL A 64 18.03 -11.37 19.15
CA VAL A 64 19.23 -12.14 18.80
C VAL A 64 18.89 -13.20 17.77
N ALA A 65 17.82 -13.97 17.99
CA ALA A 65 17.37 -15.02 17.07
C ALA A 65 17.06 -14.44 15.68
N TYR A 66 16.35 -13.30 15.62
CA TYR A 66 16.07 -12.61 14.37
C TYR A 66 17.35 -12.13 13.68
N HIS A 67 18.25 -11.48 14.42
CA HIS A 67 19.53 -11.01 13.88
C HIS A 67 20.34 -12.18 13.32
N ASP A 68 20.48 -13.27 14.11
CA ASP A 68 21.29 -14.42 13.71
C ASP A 68 20.69 -15.19 12.54
N ALA A 69 19.38 -15.18 12.37
CA ALA A 69 18.72 -15.82 11.24
C ALA A 69 18.86 -14.99 9.93
N TRP A 70 18.66 -13.68 10.02
CA TRP A 70 18.44 -12.86 8.81
C TRP A 70 19.61 -11.97 8.43
N PHE A 71 20.49 -11.56 9.37
CA PHE A 71 21.62 -10.67 9.10
C PHE A 71 22.84 -11.47 8.63
N LYS A 72 22.80 -11.89 7.37
CA LYS A 72 23.86 -12.63 6.70
C LYS A 72 24.30 -11.86 5.45
N PRO A 73 25.63 -11.91 5.07
CA PRO A 73 26.10 -11.22 3.87
C PRO A 73 25.46 -11.74 2.58
N ASN A 74 25.11 -13.03 2.53
CA ASN A 74 24.40 -13.63 1.40
C ASN A 74 22.88 -13.30 1.37
N ASN A 75 22.37 -12.55 2.34
CA ASN A 75 21.00 -12.01 2.38
C ASN A 75 21.00 -10.47 2.43
N ALA A 76 22.12 -9.84 2.13
CA ALA A 76 22.27 -8.39 2.20
C ALA A 76 22.76 -7.84 0.85
N THR A 77 22.19 -6.72 0.44
CA THR A 77 22.67 -5.92 -0.68
C THR A 77 23.06 -4.55 -0.16
N MET A 78 24.27 -4.11 -0.47
CA MET A 78 24.75 -2.78 -0.11
C MET A 78 24.70 -1.88 -1.35
N ILE A 79 24.04 -0.74 -1.20
CA ILE A 79 23.95 0.28 -2.24
C ILE A 79 24.71 1.51 -1.76
N VAL A 80 25.70 1.92 -2.55
CA VAL A 80 26.52 3.11 -2.25
C VAL A 80 26.33 4.13 -3.37
N VAL A 81 25.89 5.32 -3.02
CA VAL A 81 25.71 6.45 -3.94
C VAL A 81 26.38 7.67 -3.37
N GLY A 82 27.34 8.23 -4.08
CA GLY A 82 28.10 9.38 -3.63
C GLY A 82 29.33 9.66 -4.48
N ASP A 83 30.13 10.62 -4.07
CA ASP A 83 31.39 10.98 -4.72
C ASP A 83 32.49 9.96 -4.37
N THR A 84 32.46 8.83 -5.03
CA THR A 84 33.44 7.74 -4.87
C THR A 84 33.43 6.86 -6.13
N THR A 85 34.48 6.04 -6.26
CA THR A 85 34.58 5.02 -7.30
C THR A 85 34.53 3.61 -6.70
N LEU A 86 34.19 2.61 -7.52
CA LEU A 86 34.21 1.21 -7.09
C LEU A 86 35.59 0.81 -6.58
N ALA A 87 36.66 1.25 -7.28
CA ALA A 87 38.06 0.96 -6.90
C ALA A 87 38.46 1.53 -5.53
N GLU A 88 37.85 2.63 -5.12
CA GLU A 88 38.10 3.26 -3.83
C GLU A 88 37.28 2.66 -2.70
N ILE A 89 35.98 2.38 -2.95
CA ILE A 89 35.08 1.97 -1.88
C ILE A 89 35.09 0.46 -1.63
N GLN A 90 35.26 -0.36 -2.67
CA GLN A 90 35.23 -1.82 -2.55
C GLN A 90 36.25 -2.35 -1.53
N PRO A 91 37.55 -1.98 -1.57
CA PRO A 91 38.53 -2.50 -0.59
C PRO A 91 38.20 -2.11 0.85
N LYS A 92 37.62 -0.93 1.06
CA LYS A 92 37.21 -0.45 2.39
C LYS A 92 36.03 -1.28 2.94
N LEU A 93 35.05 -1.60 2.08
CA LEU A 93 33.93 -2.44 2.44
C LEU A 93 34.36 -3.88 2.70
N GLU A 94 35.19 -4.45 1.86
CA GLU A 94 35.76 -5.79 2.04
C GLU A 94 36.52 -5.91 3.37
N GLN A 95 37.30 -4.90 3.73
CA GLN A 95 37.99 -4.85 5.03
C GLN A 95 37.01 -4.73 6.19
N LEU A 96 36.00 -3.86 6.07
CA LEU A 96 35.00 -3.62 7.12
C LEU A 96 34.17 -4.89 7.39
N PHE A 97 33.77 -5.60 6.36
CA PHE A 97 32.93 -6.78 6.44
C PHE A 97 33.70 -8.12 6.39
N ALA A 98 35.05 -8.09 6.44
CA ALA A 98 35.90 -9.29 6.34
C ALA A 98 35.56 -10.41 7.33
N ARG A 99 34.94 -10.09 8.47
CA ARG A 99 34.53 -11.05 9.51
C ARG A 99 33.08 -11.48 9.41
N TRP A 100 32.27 -10.83 8.58
CA TRP A 100 30.88 -11.17 8.41
C TRP A 100 30.75 -12.43 7.53
N ARG A 101 30.19 -13.49 8.09
CA ARG A 101 30.18 -14.82 7.44
C ARG A 101 28.83 -15.14 6.83
N PRO A 102 28.76 -15.71 5.63
CA PRO A 102 27.53 -16.24 5.07
C PRO A 102 27.00 -17.39 5.95
N GLY A 103 25.72 -17.67 5.81
CA GLY A 103 25.05 -18.73 6.54
C GLY A 103 23.66 -19.00 5.99
N ASP A 104 22.98 -19.97 6.57
CA ASP A 104 21.62 -20.29 6.21
C ASP A 104 20.67 -19.13 6.54
N VAL A 105 19.77 -18.86 5.63
CA VAL A 105 18.71 -17.84 5.77
C VAL A 105 17.37 -18.55 5.60
N PRO A 106 16.38 -18.26 6.45
CA PRO A 106 15.05 -18.85 6.32
C PRO A 106 14.41 -18.52 4.96
N LEU A 107 13.72 -19.49 4.39
CA LEU A 107 12.96 -19.27 3.16
C LEU A 107 11.74 -18.37 3.46
N LYS A 108 11.58 -17.33 2.66
CA LYS A 108 10.38 -16.48 2.70
C LYS A 108 9.24 -17.21 1.99
N THR A 109 8.21 -17.55 2.74
CA THR A 109 6.99 -18.16 2.17
C THR A 109 5.91 -17.10 2.06
N LEU A 110 5.50 -16.82 0.82
CA LEU A 110 4.46 -15.86 0.47
C LEU A 110 3.41 -16.59 -0.39
N PRO A 111 2.50 -17.36 0.24
CA PRO A 111 1.47 -18.10 -0.49
C PRO A 111 0.51 -17.14 -1.18
N ASP A 112 -0.05 -17.57 -2.31
CA ASP A 112 -1.09 -16.80 -2.96
C ASP A 112 -2.41 -16.94 -2.18
N VAL A 113 -3.09 -15.82 -2.03
CA VAL A 113 -4.40 -15.72 -1.37
C VAL A 113 -5.48 -15.81 -2.43
N ALA A 114 -6.49 -16.64 -2.19
CA ALA A 114 -7.65 -16.71 -3.07
C ALA A 114 -8.42 -15.37 -3.05
N PRO A 115 -8.90 -14.91 -4.22
CA PRO A 115 -9.73 -13.70 -4.27
C PRO A 115 -10.98 -13.84 -3.38
N ALA A 116 -11.41 -12.75 -2.78
CA ALA A 116 -12.70 -12.71 -2.10
C ALA A 116 -13.82 -13.04 -3.09
N ASN A 117 -14.82 -13.79 -2.65
CA ASN A 117 -15.96 -14.19 -3.50
C ASN A 117 -17.05 -13.12 -3.53
N GLU A 118 -17.08 -12.24 -2.53
CA GLU A 118 -18.09 -11.21 -2.35
C GLU A 118 -17.47 -9.98 -1.66
N PRO A 119 -18.05 -8.80 -1.81
CA PRO A 119 -17.59 -7.61 -1.10
C PRO A 119 -17.97 -7.69 0.38
N ARG A 120 -17.16 -7.05 1.23
CA ARG A 120 -17.33 -7.01 2.69
C ARG A 120 -17.10 -5.60 3.19
N VAL A 121 -17.86 -5.21 4.20
CA VAL A 121 -17.73 -3.90 4.83
C VAL A 121 -17.39 -4.07 6.31
N TYR A 122 -16.38 -3.37 6.77
CA TYR A 122 -15.93 -3.36 8.16
C TYR A 122 -16.02 -1.93 8.69
N LEU A 123 -16.77 -1.73 9.76
CA LEU A 123 -16.92 -0.45 10.44
C LEU A 123 -16.12 -0.46 11.74
N LEU A 124 -15.27 0.55 11.90
CA LEU A 124 -14.59 0.88 13.15
C LEU A 124 -15.24 2.14 13.71
N ASP A 125 -15.75 2.04 14.94
CA ASP A 125 -16.44 3.16 15.59
C ASP A 125 -15.45 4.19 16.13
N ARG A 126 -15.69 5.46 15.77
CA ARG A 126 -14.98 6.61 16.30
C ARG A 126 -15.99 7.70 16.67
N PRO A 127 -16.58 7.62 17.88
CA PRO A 127 -17.63 8.53 18.28
C PRO A 127 -17.23 10.02 18.21
N GLY A 128 -18.13 10.86 17.71
CA GLY A 128 -17.92 12.30 17.59
C GLY A 128 -16.99 12.71 16.43
N SER A 129 -16.64 11.81 15.53
CA SER A 129 -15.80 12.14 14.37
C SER A 129 -16.61 12.89 13.31
N GLU A 130 -16.21 14.11 12.98
CA GLU A 130 -16.83 14.92 11.90
C GLU A 130 -16.51 14.39 10.51
N GLN A 131 -15.49 13.57 10.38
CA GLN A 131 -15.05 12.91 9.15
C GLN A 131 -15.01 11.41 9.32
N SER A 132 -15.24 10.70 8.22
CA SER A 132 -14.95 9.28 8.10
C SER A 132 -13.74 9.06 7.19
N VAL A 133 -12.98 8.02 7.44
CA VAL A 133 -11.97 7.52 6.51
C VAL A 133 -12.49 6.25 5.87
N ILE A 134 -12.52 6.24 4.56
CA ILE A 134 -12.85 5.07 3.74
C ILE A 134 -11.55 4.54 3.15
N ILE A 135 -11.20 3.28 3.42
CA ILE A 135 -10.17 2.56 2.69
C ILE A 135 -10.80 1.31 2.11
N ALA A 136 -10.83 1.25 0.79
CA ALA A 136 -11.42 0.13 0.08
C ALA A 136 -10.39 -0.53 -0.83
N GLY A 137 -10.35 -1.86 -0.88
CA GLY A 137 -9.37 -2.51 -1.73
C GLY A 137 -9.55 -4.01 -1.88
N HIS A 138 -8.72 -4.56 -2.73
CA HIS A 138 -8.60 -5.99 -2.95
C HIS A 138 -7.17 -6.33 -3.38
N LEU A 139 -6.80 -7.61 -3.37
CA LEU A 139 -5.51 -8.06 -3.87
C LEU A 139 -5.54 -8.18 -5.39
N ILE A 140 -4.50 -7.65 -6.03
CA ILE A 140 -4.20 -7.85 -7.44
C ILE A 140 -2.98 -8.76 -7.61
N GLY A 141 -2.68 -9.20 -8.83
CA GLY A 141 -1.53 -10.05 -9.11
C GLY A 141 -0.18 -9.47 -8.68
N LYS A 142 0.82 -10.35 -8.64
CA LYS A 142 2.22 -9.96 -8.43
C LYS A 142 2.67 -8.98 -9.51
N ARG A 143 3.77 -8.27 -9.25
CA ARG A 143 4.38 -7.38 -10.22
C ARG A 143 4.84 -8.16 -11.46
N GLU A 144 4.46 -7.67 -12.65
CA GLU A 144 4.87 -8.19 -13.96
C GLU A 144 5.49 -7.03 -14.74
N GLN A 145 6.81 -7.05 -14.91
CA GLN A 145 7.63 -5.91 -15.38
C GLN A 145 7.00 -5.06 -16.50
N ALA A 146 6.67 -5.66 -17.63
CA ALA A 146 6.14 -4.91 -18.78
C ALA A 146 4.68 -4.46 -18.54
N ALA A 147 3.86 -5.28 -17.88
CA ALA A 147 2.46 -4.97 -17.63
C ALA A 147 2.27 -3.90 -16.53
N ASP A 148 3.25 -3.71 -15.65
CA ASP A 148 3.13 -2.77 -14.52
C ASP A 148 3.11 -1.31 -14.95
N ILE A 149 3.72 -0.95 -16.09
CA ILE A 149 3.65 0.42 -16.62
C ILE A 149 2.21 0.80 -16.98
N ALA A 150 1.44 -0.15 -17.54
CA ALA A 150 0.02 0.05 -17.79
C ALA A 150 -0.80 0.11 -16.48
N VAL A 151 -0.40 -0.65 -15.45
CA VAL A 151 -1.00 -0.59 -14.10
C VAL A 151 -0.75 0.76 -13.44
N ASP A 152 0.45 1.29 -13.55
CA ASP A 152 0.79 2.61 -13.01
C ASP A 152 -0.01 3.72 -13.72
N ALA A 153 -0.14 3.66 -15.04
CA ALA A 153 -0.94 4.60 -15.81
C ALA A 153 -2.45 4.48 -15.49
N MET A 154 -2.96 3.27 -15.34
CA MET A 154 -4.34 3.00 -14.90
C MET A 154 -4.62 3.63 -13.54
N ASN A 155 -3.72 3.39 -12.56
CA ASN A 155 -3.85 3.96 -11.24
C ASN A 155 -3.77 5.49 -11.26
N ASP A 156 -2.85 6.05 -12.05
CA ASP A 156 -2.67 7.49 -12.22
C ASP A 156 -3.96 8.18 -12.71
N ILE A 157 -4.64 7.57 -13.68
CA ILE A 157 -5.91 8.05 -14.22
C ILE A 157 -7.05 7.91 -13.22
N LEU A 158 -7.11 6.78 -12.50
CA LEU A 158 -8.21 6.50 -11.59
C LEU A 158 -8.14 7.36 -10.31
N GLY A 159 -6.98 7.38 -9.63
CA GLY A 159 -6.84 8.05 -8.33
C GLY A 159 -5.42 8.51 -8.01
N GLY A 160 -4.38 8.09 -8.74
CA GLY A 160 -2.98 8.37 -8.39
C GLY A 160 -2.50 9.80 -8.69
N ALA A 161 -3.25 10.58 -9.45
CA ALA A 161 -2.95 11.96 -9.79
C ALA A 161 -3.91 12.94 -9.13
N PHE A 162 -3.49 14.20 -8.94
CA PHE A 162 -4.39 15.25 -8.47
C PHE A 162 -5.62 15.42 -9.38
N THR A 163 -5.43 15.31 -10.70
CA THR A 163 -6.50 15.41 -11.70
C THR A 163 -7.14 14.07 -12.05
N SER A 164 -6.94 13.06 -11.22
CA SER A 164 -7.54 11.74 -11.35
C SER A 164 -9.05 11.75 -11.15
N ARG A 165 -9.73 10.72 -11.66
CA ARG A 165 -11.19 10.67 -11.65
C ARG A 165 -11.79 10.68 -10.26
N VAL A 166 -11.26 9.86 -9.34
CA VAL A 166 -11.76 9.78 -7.94
C VAL A 166 -11.54 11.11 -7.21
N ASN A 167 -10.35 11.73 -7.36
CA ASN A 167 -10.08 12.99 -6.71
C ASN A 167 -10.94 14.14 -7.27
N MET A 168 -11.06 14.24 -8.59
CA MET A 168 -11.90 15.26 -9.23
C MET A 168 -13.37 15.09 -8.80
N ASN A 169 -13.87 13.86 -8.72
CA ASN A 169 -15.24 13.59 -8.30
C ASN A 169 -15.46 14.03 -6.83
N LEU A 170 -14.71 13.43 -5.90
CA LEU A 170 -14.99 13.64 -4.46
C LEU A 170 -14.56 15.00 -3.94
N ARG A 171 -13.47 15.56 -4.47
CA ARG A 171 -12.92 16.83 -4.03
C ARG A 171 -13.50 18.02 -4.80
N GLU A 172 -13.35 18.04 -6.13
CA GLU A 172 -13.66 19.23 -6.93
C GLU A 172 -15.15 19.32 -7.25
N ASP A 173 -15.78 18.22 -7.67
CA ASP A 173 -17.19 18.24 -8.08
C ASP A 173 -18.15 18.21 -6.88
N LYS A 174 -17.84 17.39 -5.88
CA LYS A 174 -18.72 17.14 -4.72
C LYS A 174 -18.34 17.98 -3.49
N GLY A 175 -17.06 18.30 -3.31
CA GLY A 175 -16.59 19.02 -2.12
C GLY A 175 -16.71 18.20 -0.82
N TRP A 176 -16.73 16.86 -0.91
CA TRP A 176 -16.90 15.97 0.24
C TRP A 176 -15.60 15.57 0.89
N SER A 177 -14.48 15.78 0.20
CA SER A 177 -13.12 15.41 0.64
C SER A 177 -12.13 16.53 0.34
N TYR A 178 -11.06 16.61 1.12
CA TYR A 178 -9.88 17.43 0.78
C TYR A 178 -8.94 16.73 -0.18
N GLY A 179 -9.12 15.43 -0.39
CA GLY A 179 -8.38 14.61 -1.35
C GLY A 179 -8.79 13.16 -1.22
N ALA A 180 -8.90 12.50 -2.36
CA ALA A 180 -9.14 11.07 -2.45
C ALA A 180 -8.23 10.48 -3.51
N ASP A 181 -7.63 9.34 -3.21
CA ASP A 181 -6.64 8.74 -4.07
C ASP A 181 -6.81 7.22 -4.23
N THR A 182 -6.16 6.67 -5.25
CA THR A 182 -5.94 5.23 -5.36
C THR A 182 -4.47 4.92 -5.46
N THR A 183 -4.08 3.75 -4.95
CA THR A 183 -2.69 3.30 -4.99
C THR A 183 -2.59 1.79 -5.15
N VAL A 184 -1.50 1.34 -5.76
CA VAL A 184 -1.08 -0.06 -5.78
C VAL A 184 0.12 -0.21 -4.86
N VAL A 185 -0.08 -0.88 -3.73
CA VAL A 185 0.98 -1.10 -2.74
C VAL A 185 1.97 -2.12 -3.29
N GLN A 186 3.23 -1.71 -3.43
CA GLN A 186 4.26 -2.56 -4.01
C GLN A 186 4.76 -3.61 -3.00
N THR A 187 4.54 -4.87 -3.31
CA THR A 187 4.97 -6.05 -2.52
C THR A 187 5.65 -7.08 -3.42
N GLN A 188 6.31 -8.08 -2.82
CA GLN A 188 6.91 -9.21 -3.54
C GLN A 188 5.90 -10.34 -3.84
N ALA A 189 4.66 -10.22 -3.32
CA ALA A 189 3.56 -11.15 -3.55
C ALA A 189 2.40 -10.43 -4.26
N GLN A 190 1.17 -10.92 -4.08
CA GLN A 190 -0.03 -10.20 -4.50
C GLN A 190 -0.09 -8.83 -3.84
N ARG A 191 -0.49 -7.82 -4.59
CA ARG A 191 -0.44 -6.41 -4.22
C ARG A 191 -1.82 -5.88 -3.85
N PRO A 192 -1.96 -5.13 -2.76
CA PRO A 192 -3.20 -4.39 -2.53
C PRO A 192 -3.37 -3.26 -3.55
N PHE A 193 -4.50 -3.24 -4.24
CA PHE A 193 -5.06 -2.04 -4.83
C PHE A 193 -5.96 -1.40 -3.78
N LEU A 194 -5.75 -0.12 -3.48
CA LEU A 194 -6.47 0.62 -2.44
C LEU A 194 -7.05 1.90 -3.02
N ALA A 195 -8.29 2.23 -2.64
CA ALA A 195 -8.88 3.56 -2.75
C ALA A 195 -9.00 4.13 -1.34
N ILE A 196 -8.52 5.36 -1.14
CA ILE A 196 -8.42 6.02 0.16
C ILE A 196 -9.12 7.36 0.07
N ALA A 197 -10.11 7.61 0.94
CA ALA A 197 -10.87 8.85 0.94
C ALA A 197 -11.28 9.26 2.36
N PRO A 198 -10.63 10.25 2.97
CA PRO A 198 -11.20 10.96 4.10
C PRO A 198 -12.31 11.87 3.61
N VAL A 199 -13.52 11.72 4.16
CA VAL A 199 -14.73 12.41 3.70
C VAL A 199 -15.54 12.98 4.88
N GLN A 200 -16.43 13.91 4.63
CA GLN A 200 -17.41 14.35 5.62
C GLN A 200 -18.26 13.15 6.08
N ALA A 201 -18.51 13.01 7.39
CA ALA A 201 -19.18 11.84 7.96
C ALA A 201 -20.57 11.59 7.33
N ASN A 202 -21.37 12.65 7.12
CA ASN A 202 -22.68 12.55 6.48
C ASN A 202 -22.64 12.25 4.96
N GLN A 203 -21.46 12.17 4.35
CA GLN A 203 -21.26 11.82 2.94
C GLN A 203 -20.56 10.47 2.77
N THR A 204 -20.38 9.70 3.84
CA THR A 204 -19.64 8.44 3.82
C THR A 204 -20.21 7.44 2.81
N ALA A 205 -21.48 7.11 2.93
CA ALA A 205 -22.14 6.15 2.02
C ALA A 205 -22.16 6.66 0.57
N ALA A 206 -22.45 7.93 0.36
CA ALA A 206 -22.45 8.54 -0.96
C ALA A 206 -21.02 8.49 -1.58
N SER A 207 -19.98 8.74 -0.79
CA SER A 207 -18.59 8.66 -1.25
C SER A 207 -18.16 7.23 -1.59
N MET A 208 -18.57 6.23 -0.81
CA MET A 208 -18.36 4.81 -1.15
C MET A 208 -19.00 4.46 -2.50
N GLN A 209 -20.20 4.94 -2.75
CA GLN A 209 -20.90 4.73 -4.02
C GLN A 209 -20.17 5.39 -5.20
N GLU A 210 -19.68 6.63 -5.02
CA GLU A 210 -18.92 7.33 -6.05
C GLU A 210 -17.57 6.63 -6.36
N ILE A 211 -16.82 6.19 -5.34
CA ILE A 211 -15.57 5.42 -5.54
C ILE A 211 -15.86 4.16 -6.37
N LYS A 212 -16.86 3.39 -5.98
CA LYS A 212 -17.26 2.18 -6.72
C LYS A 212 -17.65 2.52 -8.16
N ARG A 213 -18.42 3.58 -8.36
CA ARG A 213 -18.86 4.05 -9.68
C ARG A 213 -17.69 4.46 -10.58
N GLU A 214 -16.68 5.17 -10.07
CA GLU A 214 -15.50 5.54 -10.86
C GLU A 214 -14.68 4.32 -11.28
N ILE A 215 -14.54 3.33 -10.40
CA ILE A 215 -13.88 2.05 -10.74
C ILE A 215 -14.66 1.30 -11.82
N GLU A 216 -15.99 1.14 -11.64
CA GLU A 216 -16.87 0.48 -12.62
C GLU A 216 -16.89 1.20 -13.97
N ALA A 217 -16.86 2.52 -13.95
CA ALA A 217 -16.83 3.32 -15.17
C ALA A 217 -15.53 3.13 -15.95
N LEU A 218 -14.38 3.03 -15.26
CA LEU A 218 -13.09 2.81 -15.91
C LEU A 218 -13.02 1.43 -16.58
N ILE A 219 -13.55 0.39 -15.96
CA ILE A 219 -13.55 -0.96 -16.53
C ILE A 219 -14.66 -1.17 -17.57
N GLY A 220 -15.62 -0.26 -17.67
CA GLY A 220 -16.82 -0.39 -18.51
C GLY A 220 -17.03 0.78 -19.46
N ALA A 221 -18.08 1.56 -19.22
CA ALA A 221 -18.58 2.54 -20.17
C ALA A 221 -17.66 3.76 -20.40
N ARG A 222 -16.78 4.08 -19.47
CA ARG A 222 -15.87 5.23 -19.53
C ARG A 222 -14.41 4.77 -19.39
N GLY A 223 -13.93 3.90 -20.25
CA GLY A 223 -12.54 3.48 -20.30
C GLY A 223 -11.56 4.66 -20.33
N ALA A 224 -10.29 4.40 -20.08
CA ALA A 224 -9.23 5.41 -20.23
C ALA A 224 -9.20 5.94 -21.66
N THR A 225 -9.11 7.26 -21.80
CA THR A 225 -9.02 7.95 -23.09
C THR A 225 -7.57 8.18 -23.47
N GLU A 226 -7.30 8.34 -24.78
CA GLU A 226 -5.95 8.71 -25.26
C GLU A 226 -5.43 10.03 -24.63
N ALA A 227 -6.32 10.97 -24.32
CA ALA A 227 -5.94 12.23 -23.68
C ALA A 227 -5.48 12.03 -22.21
N GLU A 228 -6.16 11.17 -21.47
CA GLU A 228 -5.76 10.80 -20.09
C GLU A 228 -4.43 10.03 -20.10
N VAL A 229 -4.28 9.06 -21.01
CA VAL A 229 -3.03 8.30 -21.18
C VAL A 229 -1.88 9.23 -21.56
N ALA A 230 -2.08 10.14 -22.52
CA ALA A 230 -1.08 11.12 -22.88
C ALA A 230 -0.68 12.05 -21.73
N THR A 231 -1.61 12.36 -20.83
CA THR A 231 -1.34 13.16 -19.61
C THR A 231 -0.53 12.36 -18.61
N SER A 232 -0.89 11.09 -18.33
CA SER A 232 -0.13 10.20 -17.46
C SER A 232 1.29 9.98 -18.00
N LYS A 233 1.45 9.72 -19.31
CA LYS A 233 2.77 9.58 -19.98
C LYS A 233 3.64 10.82 -19.76
N ARG A 234 3.10 12.01 -19.99
CA ARG A 234 3.85 13.27 -19.74
C ARG A 234 4.25 13.42 -18.29
N ARG A 235 3.34 13.14 -17.36
CA ARG A 235 3.64 13.20 -15.92
C ARG A 235 4.77 12.25 -15.56
N SER A 236 4.70 11.00 -15.98
CA SER A 236 5.68 9.97 -15.65
C SER A 236 7.06 10.26 -16.24
N THR A 237 7.13 10.82 -17.47
CA THR A 237 8.40 11.07 -18.15
C THR A 237 9.03 12.42 -17.82
N LEU A 238 8.23 13.49 -17.69
CA LEU A 238 8.76 14.83 -17.42
C LEU A 238 9.26 15.00 -15.98
N THR A 239 8.83 14.13 -15.06
CA THR A 239 9.33 14.15 -13.68
C THR A 239 10.61 13.34 -13.49
N LEU A 240 11.03 12.52 -14.46
CA LEU A 240 12.25 11.69 -14.37
C LEU A 240 13.52 12.47 -14.04
N PRO A 241 13.83 13.62 -14.66
CA PRO A 241 15.05 14.35 -14.31
C PRO A 241 15.12 14.72 -12.85
N GLY A 242 14.04 15.22 -12.26
CA GLY A 242 13.94 15.58 -10.85
C GLY A 242 13.97 14.37 -9.89
N ARG A 243 13.66 13.18 -10.40
CA ARG A 243 13.64 11.95 -9.59
C ARG A 243 15.04 11.58 -9.05
N TRP A 244 16.12 11.94 -9.74
CA TRP A 244 17.49 11.54 -9.41
C TRP A 244 18.39 12.70 -8.98
N GLU A 245 17.83 13.81 -8.54
CA GLU A 245 18.62 14.98 -8.11
C GLU A 245 19.42 14.73 -6.83
N THR A 246 19.07 13.75 -6.01
CA THR A 246 19.77 13.47 -4.76
C THR A 246 20.31 12.05 -4.69
N ALA A 247 21.44 11.85 -4.01
CA ALA A 247 22.01 10.52 -3.76
C ALA A 247 21.00 9.57 -3.08
N ARG A 248 20.15 10.11 -2.18
CA ARG A 248 19.09 9.31 -1.54
C ARG A 248 18.05 8.82 -2.54
N ALA A 249 17.64 9.67 -3.47
CA ALA A 249 16.66 9.29 -4.50
C ALA A 249 17.23 8.22 -5.43
N VAL A 250 18.47 8.37 -5.88
CA VAL A 250 19.17 7.35 -6.69
C VAL A 250 19.27 6.03 -5.91
N ALA A 251 19.70 6.06 -4.64
CA ALA A 251 19.82 4.86 -3.80
C ALA A 251 18.46 4.13 -3.64
N ARG A 252 17.37 4.88 -3.46
CA ARG A 252 16.01 4.32 -3.37
C ARG A 252 15.61 3.60 -4.66
N ASP A 253 15.86 4.19 -5.81
CA ASP A 253 15.49 3.63 -7.09
C ASP A 253 16.33 2.39 -7.45
N ILE A 254 17.62 2.39 -7.09
CA ILE A 254 18.46 1.17 -7.16
C ILE A 254 17.93 0.09 -6.21
N ALA A 255 17.51 0.47 -4.99
CA ALA A 255 16.92 -0.48 -4.05
C ALA A 255 15.61 -1.09 -4.58
N GLU A 256 14.83 -0.34 -5.36
CA GLU A 256 13.64 -0.86 -6.04
C GLU A 256 14.00 -1.92 -7.09
N LEU A 257 15.03 -1.67 -7.92
CA LEU A 257 15.52 -2.66 -8.88
C LEU A 257 15.90 -3.97 -8.18
N VAL A 258 16.68 -3.87 -7.11
CA VAL A 258 17.12 -5.03 -6.31
C VAL A 258 15.93 -5.75 -5.67
N ARG A 259 15.03 -4.99 -5.03
CA ARG A 259 13.88 -5.53 -4.30
C ARG A 259 12.93 -6.33 -5.18
N PHE A 260 12.72 -5.88 -6.42
CA PHE A 260 11.75 -6.47 -7.34
C PHE A 260 12.40 -7.26 -8.48
N GLY A 261 13.74 -7.39 -8.48
CA GLY A 261 14.46 -8.11 -9.53
C GLY A 261 14.27 -7.48 -10.91
N LEU A 262 14.16 -6.15 -10.97
CA LEU A 262 14.06 -5.43 -12.23
C LEU A 262 15.42 -5.42 -12.95
N PRO A 263 15.46 -5.36 -14.28
CA PRO A 263 16.72 -5.28 -15.02
C PRO A 263 17.46 -3.97 -14.70
N ASP A 264 18.79 -4.02 -14.78
CA ASP A 264 19.65 -2.87 -14.45
C ASP A 264 19.39 -1.66 -15.36
N ASP A 265 18.91 -1.90 -16.59
CA ASP A 265 18.56 -0.87 -17.57
C ASP A 265 17.09 -0.43 -17.52
N TYR A 266 16.32 -0.87 -16.52
CA TYR A 266 14.89 -0.55 -16.36
C TYR A 266 14.61 0.94 -16.50
N TRP A 267 15.33 1.77 -15.74
CA TRP A 267 15.15 3.22 -15.79
C TRP A 267 15.63 3.86 -17.07
N SER A 268 16.61 3.27 -17.75
CA SER A 268 17.08 3.74 -19.06
C SER A 268 16.03 3.54 -20.15
N ASN A 269 15.26 2.47 -20.04
CA ASN A 269 14.22 2.10 -21.00
C ASN A 269 12.82 2.62 -20.59
N TYR A 270 12.67 3.15 -19.35
CA TYR A 270 11.39 3.51 -18.78
C TYR A 270 10.60 4.50 -19.64
N ALA A 271 11.25 5.57 -20.13
CA ALA A 271 10.58 6.58 -20.95
C ALA A 271 10.07 6.01 -22.29
N GLU A 272 10.78 5.06 -22.88
CA GLU A 272 10.36 4.36 -24.11
C GLU A 272 9.17 3.46 -23.83
N LEU A 273 9.22 2.67 -22.75
CA LEU A 273 8.13 1.78 -22.32
C LEU A 273 6.85 2.58 -22.01
N VAL A 274 6.97 3.69 -21.28
CA VAL A 274 5.84 4.59 -21.04
C VAL A 274 5.35 5.21 -22.36
N GLY A 275 6.27 5.60 -23.24
CA GLY A 275 5.96 6.16 -24.57
C GLY A 275 5.14 5.22 -25.45
N ALA A 276 5.35 3.91 -25.33
CA ALA A 276 4.67 2.89 -26.11
C ALA A 276 3.21 2.62 -25.68
N LEU A 277 2.81 3.00 -24.44
CA LEU A 277 1.44 2.76 -23.95
C LEU A 277 0.38 3.44 -24.82
N ASP A 278 -0.76 2.77 -24.97
CA ASP A 278 -1.98 3.36 -25.50
C ASP A 278 -3.19 3.15 -24.57
N ALA A 279 -4.35 3.66 -24.94
CA ALA A 279 -5.55 3.50 -24.11
C ALA A 279 -6.03 2.04 -24.03
N ALA A 280 -5.75 1.21 -25.03
CA ALA A 280 -6.10 -0.19 -25.01
C ALA A 280 -5.32 -0.97 -23.94
N ASP A 281 -4.02 -0.69 -23.78
CA ASP A 281 -3.17 -1.28 -22.74
C ASP A 281 -3.68 -0.95 -21.33
N VAL A 282 -4.00 0.32 -21.10
CA VAL A 282 -4.52 0.80 -19.81
C VAL A 282 -5.89 0.20 -19.50
N ASN A 283 -6.78 0.13 -20.49
CA ASN A 283 -8.11 -0.46 -20.33
C ASN A 283 -8.04 -1.98 -20.11
N ALA A 284 -7.11 -2.67 -20.76
CA ALA A 284 -6.84 -4.08 -20.53
C ALA A 284 -6.32 -4.31 -19.08
N ALA A 285 -5.42 -3.46 -18.59
CA ALA A 285 -4.96 -3.52 -17.20
C ALA A 285 -6.11 -3.28 -16.22
N ALA A 286 -6.95 -2.27 -16.44
CA ALA A 286 -8.11 -1.97 -15.61
C ALA A 286 -9.08 -3.16 -15.54
N THR A 287 -9.47 -3.73 -16.69
CA THR A 287 -10.38 -4.85 -16.77
C THR A 287 -9.82 -6.11 -16.10
N ARG A 288 -8.51 -6.34 -16.20
CA ARG A 288 -7.86 -7.50 -15.60
C ARG A 288 -7.72 -7.39 -14.09
N LEU A 289 -7.51 -6.20 -13.56
CA LEU A 289 -7.06 -6.01 -12.19
C LEU A 289 -8.08 -5.41 -11.24
N LEU A 290 -9.03 -4.62 -11.73
CA LEU A 290 -10.01 -3.96 -10.86
C LEU A 290 -11.26 -4.82 -10.71
N HIS A 291 -11.63 -5.11 -9.47
CA HIS A 291 -12.76 -5.97 -9.11
C HIS A 291 -13.66 -5.30 -8.08
N PRO A 292 -14.49 -4.32 -8.50
CA PRO A 292 -15.37 -3.59 -7.58
C PRO A 292 -16.39 -4.47 -6.87
N ASP A 293 -16.69 -5.65 -7.41
CA ASP A 293 -17.56 -6.68 -6.86
C ASP A 293 -16.93 -7.52 -5.73
N ARG A 294 -15.65 -7.33 -5.45
CA ARG A 294 -14.88 -8.11 -4.47
C ARG A 294 -14.12 -7.24 -3.47
N MET A 295 -14.43 -5.96 -3.43
CA MET A 295 -13.72 -5.02 -2.56
C MET A 295 -14.03 -5.29 -1.08
N THR A 296 -12.98 -5.20 -0.27
CA THR A 296 -13.07 -5.09 1.18
C THR A 296 -13.06 -3.62 1.54
N TRP A 297 -14.10 -3.17 2.19
CA TRP A 297 -14.27 -1.79 2.64
C TRP A 297 -13.99 -1.70 4.13
N VAL A 298 -13.08 -0.85 4.54
CA VAL A 298 -12.83 -0.49 5.94
C VAL A 298 -13.20 0.98 6.10
N VAL A 299 -14.16 1.23 6.96
CA VAL A 299 -14.69 2.58 7.21
C VAL A 299 -14.53 2.91 8.68
N VAL A 300 -13.84 4.00 8.96
CA VAL A 300 -13.63 4.51 10.32
C VAL A 300 -14.36 5.83 10.48
N GLY A 301 -15.29 5.91 11.41
CA GLY A 301 -16.08 7.13 11.64
C GLY A 301 -17.07 6.98 12.78
N ASP A 302 -17.87 8.02 13.01
CA ASP A 302 -18.93 7.97 14.02
C ASP A 302 -20.06 7.04 13.56
N ARG A 303 -20.09 5.85 14.17
CA ARG A 303 -21.04 4.82 13.85
C ARG A 303 -22.49 5.30 13.90
N SER A 304 -22.83 6.14 14.88
CA SER A 304 -24.18 6.65 15.06
C SER A 304 -24.65 7.53 13.88
N VAL A 305 -23.70 8.05 13.10
CA VAL A 305 -23.97 8.91 11.93
C VAL A 305 -23.97 8.10 10.63
N ILE A 306 -23.09 7.07 10.51
CA ILE A 306 -22.79 6.48 9.21
C ILE A 306 -23.37 5.08 9.00
N GLU A 307 -23.67 4.32 10.08
CA GLU A 307 -23.96 2.87 9.97
C GLU A 307 -25.21 2.58 9.12
N ASP A 308 -26.30 3.27 9.34
CA ASP A 308 -27.57 2.99 8.65
C ASP A 308 -27.44 3.22 7.14
N ASP A 309 -26.83 4.32 6.73
CA ASP A 309 -26.62 4.66 5.33
C ASP A 309 -25.63 3.71 4.65
N VAL A 310 -24.57 3.30 5.35
CA VAL A 310 -23.59 2.32 4.85
C VAL A 310 -24.24 0.95 4.68
N ARG A 311 -25.10 0.51 5.61
CA ARG A 311 -25.86 -0.75 5.46
C ARG A 311 -26.84 -0.68 4.29
N ALA A 312 -27.48 0.47 4.08
CA ALA A 312 -28.44 0.68 2.99
C ALA A 312 -27.81 0.58 1.59
N LEU A 313 -26.47 0.75 1.45
CA LEU A 313 -25.76 0.57 0.18
C LEU A 313 -25.84 -0.87 -0.36
N GLY A 314 -25.99 -1.86 0.51
CA GLY A 314 -25.98 -3.26 0.11
C GLY A 314 -24.66 -3.76 -0.49
N PHE A 315 -23.52 -3.15 -0.09
CA PHE A 315 -22.18 -3.53 -0.57
C PHE A 315 -21.63 -4.80 0.08
N GLY A 316 -22.47 -5.61 0.68
CA GLY A 316 -22.12 -6.83 1.38
C GLY A 316 -22.43 -6.75 2.87
N THR A 317 -22.07 -7.81 3.59
CA THR A 317 -22.27 -7.88 5.05
C THR A 317 -21.44 -6.83 5.75
N VAL A 318 -22.06 -6.07 6.66
CA VAL A 318 -21.40 -5.06 7.48
C VAL A 318 -21.01 -5.67 8.82
N HIS A 319 -19.72 -5.72 9.09
CA HIS A 319 -19.11 -6.22 10.32
C HIS A 319 -18.63 -5.04 11.17
N LEU A 320 -18.92 -5.08 12.48
CA LEU A 320 -18.35 -4.15 13.43
C LEU A 320 -17.07 -4.75 14.00
N VAL A 321 -15.98 -4.02 13.98
CA VAL A 321 -14.67 -4.49 14.45
C VAL A 321 -13.98 -3.46 15.33
N ASP A 322 -13.09 -3.95 16.20
CA ASP A 322 -12.18 -3.12 16.99
C ASP A 322 -10.95 -2.66 16.16
N THR A 323 -10.03 -1.95 16.81
CA THR A 323 -8.78 -1.44 16.21
C THR A 323 -7.77 -2.52 15.80
N ASP A 324 -7.99 -3.75 16.23
CA ASP A 324 -7.20 -4.94 15.84
C ASP A 324 -7.93 -5.82 14.81
N GLY A 325 -9.14 -5.40 14.40
CA GLY A 325 -9.97 -6.12 13.41
C GLY A 325 -10.73 -7.31 14.00
N ASN A 326 -10.88 -7.40 15.32
CA ASN A 326 -11.68 -8.45 15.95
C ASN A 326 -13.16 -8.07 15.92
N PRO A 327 -14.07 -9.02 15.67
CA PRO A 327 -15.50 -8.74 15.66
C PRO A 327 -16.01 -8.19 16.99
N LEU A 328 -16.76 -7.10 16.96
CA LEU A 328 -17.46 -6.54 18.10
C LEU A 328 -18.89 -7.08 18.15
N GLY A 329 -19.08 -8.20 18.84
CA GLY A 329 -20.40 -8.82 19.03
C GLY A 329 -20.91 -9.57 17.79
N SER A 330 -21.80 -10.52 17.99
CA SER A 330 -22.61 -11.06 16.91
C SER A 330 -23.67 -10.03 16.50
N PRO A 331 -24.00 -9.96 15.21
CA PRO A 331 -25.10 -9.10 14.75
C PRO A 331 -26.41 -9.43 15.41
#